data_c7f227c5820cac79150797af8c148db4
#
_entry.id   c7f227c5820cac79150797af8c148db4
#
_cell.length_a   1.000
_cell.length_b   1.000
_cell.length_c   1.000
_cell.angle_alpha   90.00
_cell.angle_beta   90.00
_cell.angle_gamma   90.00
#
_symmetry.space_group_name_H-M   'P 1'
#
loop_
_entity.id
_entity.type
_entity.pdbx_description
1 polymer ?
#
loop_
_entity_poly.entity_id
_entity_poly.type
_entity_poly.pdbx_seq_one_letter_code
_entity_poly.pdbx_strand_id
1 'polypeptide(L)'
;RTFSSAASDVYKRQVLDFKQSNKTKRKEWITDYFYQVAAYSLAHNYIYKTDITQCVILICTPPPLVEFQEFVIKDDELVNYQYLFIDKVRQYNKLINHVI
;
A
#
# COMPACT_ATOMS: atom_id res chain seq x y z
N ARG A 1 -10.01 1.91 2.01
CA ARG A 1 -9.86 1.92 3.44
C ARG A 1 -8.82 0.92 3.92
N THR A 2 -7.96 1.33 4.81
CA THR A 2 -6.91 0.48 5.33
C THR A 2 -7.03 0.35 6.84
N PHE A 3 -6.69 -0.82 7.34
CA PHE A 3 -6.65 -1.05 8.77
C PHE A 3 -6.00 -2.38 9.08
N SER A 4 -5.64 -2.55 10.33
CA SER A 4 -5.11 -3.79 10.85
C SER A 4 -6.18 -4.46 11.68
N SER A 5 -6.53 -5.70 11.36
CA SER A 5 -7.55 -6.41 12.11
C SER A 5 -6.97 -7.02 13.38
N ALA A 6 -7.85 -7.34 14.35
CA ALA A 6 -7.44 -7.99 15.58
C ALA A 6 -6.80 -9.35 15.31
N ALA A 7 -7.25 -10.04 14.28
CA ALA A 7 -6.69 -11.34 13.91
C ALA A 7 -5.24 -11.23 13.49
N SER A 8 -4.85 -10.13 12.83
CA SER A 8 -3.47 -9.92 12.42
C SER A 8 -2.55 -9.63 13.58
N ASP A 9 -3.07 -9.11 14.68
CA ASP A 9 -2.24 -8.76 15.84
C ASP A 9 -1.59 -9.97 16.48
N VAL A 10 -2.19 -11.14 16.32
CA VAL A 10 -1.70 -12.36 16.94
C VAL A 10 -0.48 -12.91 16.20
N TYR A 11 -0.47 -12.80 14.89
CA TYR A 11 0.59 -13.41 14.08
C TYR A 11 1.51 -12.38 13.45
N LYS A 12 0.99 -11.59 12.58
CA LYS A 12 1.74 -10.50 12.00
C LYS A 12 0.76 -9.44 11.53
N ARG A 13 1.15 -8.22 11.73
CA ARG A 13 0.35 -7.09 11.30
C ARG A 13 0.51 -6.88 9.81
N GLN A 14 -0.58 -6.53 9.19
CA GLN A 14 -0.57 -6.22 7.75
C GLN A 14 -1.54 -5.09 7.48
N VAL A 15 -1.33 -4.43 6.37
CA VAL A 15 -2.25 -3.41 5.87
C VAL A 15 -3.13 -4.05 4.82
N LEU A 16 -4.45 -3.88 4.99
CA LEU A 16 -5.43 -4.33 4.01
C LEU A 16 -6.07 -3.10 3.39
N ASP A 17 -6.09 -3.04 2.08
CA ASP A 17 -6.72 -1.96 1.36
C ASP A 17 -7.73 -2.53 0.38
N PHE A 18 -8.99 -2.09 0.49
CA PHE A 18 -10.05 -2.53 -0.39
C PHE A 18 -10.30 -1.49 -1.47
N LYS A 19 -10.29 -1.92 -2.72
CA LYS A 19 -10.54 -1.06 -3.85
C LYS A 19 -11.66 -1.64 -4.70
N GLN A 20 -12.36 -0.78 -5.39
CA GLN A 20 -13.38 -1.19 -6.36
C GLN A 20 -12.93 -0.74 -7.74
N SER A 21 -13.11 -1.61 -8.73
CA SER A 21 -12.75 -1.30 -10.10
C SER A 21 -13.75 -1.91 -11.05
N ASN A 22 -14.12 -1.18 -12.08
CA ASN A 22 -15.04 -1.69 -13.10
C ASN A 22 -14.39 -2.71 -14.00
N LYS A 23 -13.08 -2.81 -13.98
CA LYS A 23 -12.31 -3.72 -14.82
C LYS A 23 -11.28 -4.46 -13.99
N THR A 24 -10.93 -5.65 -14.45
CA THR A 24 -9.81 -6.39 -13.91
C THR A 24 -8.52 -5.58 -14.08
N LYS A 25 -7.68 -5.56 -13.06
CA LYS A 25 -6.44 -4.79 -13.09
C LYS A 25 -5.23 -5.71 -13.17
N ARG A 26 -4.19 -5.23 -13.84
CA ARG A 26 -2.89 -5.86 -13.82
C ARG A 26 -2.04 -5.25 -12.73
N LYS A 27 -1.08 -6.01 -12.23
CA LYS A 27 -0.21 -5.53 -11.14
C LYS A 27 0.51 -4.24 -11.52
N GLU A 28 0.99 -4.14 -12.75
CA GLU A 28 1.73 -2.96 -13.20
C GLU A 28 0.87 -1.71 -13.36
N TRP A 29 -0.46 -1.87 -13.35
CA TRP A 29 -1.38 -0.74 -13.48
C TRP A 29 -1.75 -0.14 -12.13
N ILE A 30 -1.42 -0.81 -11.05
CA ILE A 30 -1.82 -0.37 -9.70
C ILE A 30 -0.62 -0.03 -8.83
N THR A 31 0.49 0.36 -9.43
CA THR A 31 1.67 0.78 -8.68
C THR A 31 1.34 1.89 -7.68
N ASP A 32 0.41 2.78 -8.04
CA ASP A 32 0.01 3.85 -7.11
C ASP A 32 -0.62 3.28 -5.84
N TYR A 33 -1.38 2.19 -5.96
CA TYR A 33 -1.94 1.54 -4.77
C TYR A 33 -0.84 0.96 -3.89
N PHE A 34 0.20 0.41 -4.50
CA PHE A 34 1.33 -0.12 -3.74
C PHE A 34 2.09 0.99 -3.02
N TYR A 35 2.25 2.15 -3.65
CA TYR A 35 2.85 3.30 -2.99
C TYR A 35 2.02 3.76 -1.81
N GLN A 36 0.69 3.76 -1.95
CA GLN A 36 -0.21 4.17 -0.87
C GLN A 36 -0.07 3.26 0.35
N VAL A 37 -0.13 1.95 0.13
CA VAL A 37 -0.04 1.01 1.26
C VAL A 37 1.37 1.00 1.85
N ALA A 38 2.39 1.18 1.03
CA ALA A 38 3.76 1.28 1.51
C ALA A 38 3.94 2.50 2.39
N ALA A 39 3.41 3.64 1.96
CA ALA A 39 3.47 4.88 2.74
C ALA A 39 2.73 4.71 4.06
N TYR A 40 1.54 4.10 4.02
CA TYR A 40 0.76 3.86 5.22
C TYR A 40 1.51 2.96 6.21
N SER A 41 2.06 1.86 5.71
CA SER A 41 2.79 0.92 6.57
C SER A 41 4.01 1.58 7.21
N LEU A 42 4.72 2.39 6.44
CA LEU A 42 5.88 3.12 6.94
C LEU A 42 5.49 4.08 8.05
N ALA A 43 4.44 4.88 7.83
CA ALA A 43 3.96 5.83 8.81
C ALA A 43 3.45 5.12 10.07
N HIS A 44 2.71 4.05 9.90
CA HIS A 44 2.18 3.28 11.02
C HIS A 44 3.32 2.70 11.86
N ASN A 45 4.31 2.12 11.20
CA ASN A 45 5.48 1.56 11.90
C ASN A 45 6.20 2.65 12.70
N TYR A 46 6.31 3.83 12.11
CA TYR A 46 7.00 4.93 12.76
C TYR A 46 6.23 5.46 13.98
N ILE A 47 4.94 5.70 13.81
CA ILE A 47 4.11 6.33 14.84
C ILE A 47 3.82 5.37 15.99
N TYR A 48 3.45 4.14 15.66
CA TYR A 48 3.00 3.15 16.66
C TYR A 48 4.06 2.13 17.03
N LYS A 49 5.28 2.25 16.48
CA LYS A 49 6.38 1.32 16.76
C LYS A 49 6.00 -0.11 16.42
N THR A 50 5.29 -0.28 15.31
CA THR A 50 4.90 -1.60 14.82
C THR A 50 5.89 -2.09 13.78
N ASP A 51 5.69 -3.32 13.33
CA ASP A 51 6.56 -3.94 12.33
C ASP A 51 5.69 -4.57 11.25
N ILE A 52 5.03 -3.72 10.48
CA ILE A 52 4.23 -4.18 9.36
C ILE A 52 5.16 -4.55 8.22
N THR A 53 5.10 -5.80 7.80
CA THR A 53 5.97 -6.33 6.75
C THR A 53 5.19 -6.82 5.54
N GLN A 54 3.87 -6.68 5.53
CA GLN A 54 3.04 -7.17 4.45
C GLN A 54 1.86 -6.24 4.22
N CYS A 55 1.57 -5.97 2.96
CA CYS A 55 0.40 -5.20 2.56
C CYS A 55 -0.38 -5.97 1.52
N VAL A 56 -1.70 -5.92 1.60
CA VAL A 56 -2.59 -6.63 0.70
C VAL A 56 -3.58 -5.64 0.10
N ILE A 57 -3.73 -5.69 -1.20
CA ILE A 57 -4.72 -4.88 -1.92
C ILE A 57 -5.76 -5.84 -2.48
N LEU A 58 -7.01 -5.66 -2.08
CA LEU A 58 -8.13 -6.46 -2.54
C LEU A 58 -8.99 -5.62 -3.46
N ILE A 59 -9.14 -6.06 -4.69
CA ILE A 59 -9.91 -5.33 -5.69
C ILE A 59 -11.14 -6.14 -6.05
N CYS A 60 -12.30 -5.52 -5.91
CA CYS A 60 -13.58 -6.14 -6.27
C CYS A 60 -14.11 -5.50 -7.54
N THR A 61 -14.51 -6.31 -8.48
CA THR A 61 -15.13 -5.86 -9.73
C THR A 61 -16.61 -6.18 -9.66
N PRO A 62 -17.49 -5.18 -9.87
CA PRO A 62 -18.94 -5.41 -9.72
C PRO A 62 -19.52 -6.19 -10.89
N PRO A 63 -20.79 -6.59 -10.78
CA PRO A 63 -21.48 -7.25 -11.89
C PRO A 63 -21.43 -6.42 -13.17
N PRO A 64 -21.44 -7.04 -14.33
CA PRO A 64 -21.62 -8.49 -14.56
C PRO A 64 -20.36 -9.32 -14.42
N LEU A 65 -19.21 -8.68 -14.35
CA LEU A 65 -17.94 -9.42 -14.34
C LEU A 65 -17.71 -10.19 -13.03
N VAL A 66 -18.00 -9.56 -11.92
CA VAL A 66 -17.90 -10.14 -10.57
C VAL A 66 -16.57 -10.88 -10.38
N GLU A 67 -15.49 -10.12 -10.29
CA GLU A 67 -14.18 -10.70 -10.01
C GLU A 67 -13.61 -10.15 -8.73
N PHE A 68 -12.71 -10.93 -8.15
CA PHE A 68 -12.03 -10.58 -6.93
C PHE A 68 -10.54 -10.81 -7.13
N GLN A 69 -9.73 -9.78 -6.92
CA GLN A 69 -8.29 -9.89 -7.09
C GLN A 69 -7.57 -9.55 -5.80
N GLU A 70 -6.51 -10.28 -5.54
CA GLU A 70 -5.68 -10.05 -4.38
C GLU A 70 -4.24 -9.80 -4.83
N PHE A 71 -3.67 -8.70 -4.38
CA PHE A 71 -2.27 -8.37 -4.64
C PHE A 71 -1.55 -8.20 -3.32
N VAL A 72 -0.47 -8.93 -3.14
CA VAL A 72 0.30 -8.93 -1.90
C VAL A 72 1.70 -8.41 -2.18
N ILE A 73 2.14 -7.43 -1.39
CA ILE A 73 3.54 -7.03 -1.36
C ILE A 73 4.05 -7.22 0.06
N LYS A 74 5.21 -7.82 0.18
CA LYS A 74 5.76 -8.13 1.49
C LYS A 74 7.29 -8.13 1.46
N ASP A 75 7.87 -8.03 2.64
CA ASP A 75 9.31 -8.14 2.85
C ASP A 75 10.08 -7.18 1.96
N ASP A 76 10.97 -7.67 1.11
CA ASP A 76 11.83 -6.83 0.28
C ASP A 76 11.05 -5.98 -0.71
N GLU A 77 9.97 -6.52 -1.26
CA GLU A 77 9.14 -5.77 -2.19
C GLU A 77 8.48 -4.57 -1.50
N LEU A 78 7.95 -4.78 -0.30
CA LEU A 78 7.37 -3.69 0.47
C LEU A 78 8.43 -2.65 0.82
N VAL A 79 9.59 -3.08 1.28
CA VAL A 79 10.68 -2.16 1.60
C VAL A 79 11.08 -1.35 0.38
N ASN A 80 11.12 -1.97 -0.78
CA ASN A 80 11.45 -1.28 -2.02
C ASN A 80 10.45 -0.15 -2.32
N TYR A 81 9.14 -0.43 -2.18
CA TYR A 81 8.13 0.61 -2.38
C TYR A 81 8.22 1.71 -1.33
N GLN A 82 8.56 1.37 -0.09
CA GLN A 82 8.76 2.37 0.96
C GLN A 82 9.92 3.32 0.60
N TYR A 83 11.03 2.78 0.12
CA TYR A 83 12.17 3.61 -0.31
C TYR A 83 11.80 4.48 -1.50
N LEU A 84 11.09 3.93 -2.46
CA LEU A 84 10.66 4.70 -3.62
C LEU A 84 9.72 5.82 -3.23
N PHE A 85 8.84 5.56 -2.26
CA PHE A 85 7.96 6.60 -1.74
C PHE A 85 8.75 7.72 -1.08
N ILE A 86 9.71 7.37 -0.22
CA ILE A 86 10.55 8.37 0.44
C ILE A 86 11.30 9.20 -0.58
N ASP A 87 11.81 8.56 -1.62
CA ASP A 87 12.52 9.27 -2.67
C ASP A 87 11.62 10.27 -3.39
N LYS A 88 10.38 9.89 -3.68
CA LYS A 88 9.41 10.81 -4.28
C LYS A 88 9.14 12.02 -3.38
N VAL A 89 9.01 11.79 -2.08
CA VAL A 89 8.79 12.86 -1.12
C VAL A 89 10.00 13.81 -1.09
N ARG A 90 11.20 13.27 -1.13
CA ARG A 90 12.41 14.09 -1.17
C ARG A 90 12.47 14.95 -2.43
N GLN A 91 12.13 14.38 -3.57
CA GLN A 91 12.09 15.11 -4.83
C GLN A 91 11.06 16.23 -4.78
N TYR A 92 9.90 15.95 -4.22
CA TYR A 92 8.85 16.93 -4.08
C TYR A 92 9.28 18.09 -3.17
N ASN A 93 9.88 17.78 -2.03
CA ASN A 93 10.38 18.79 -1.11
C ASN A 93 11.47 19.65 -1.73
N LYS A 94 12.36 19.06 -2.51
CA LYS A 94 13.36 19.80 -3.24
C LYS A 94 12.73 20.80 -4.20
N LEU A 95 11.71 20.35 -4.92
CA LEU A 95 11.03 21.19 -5.89
C LEU A 95 10.37 22.39 -5.19
N ILE A 96 9.67 22.13 -4.10
CA ILE A 96 9.00 23.19 -3.33
C ILE A 96 10.02 24.18 -2.77
N ASN A 97 11.08 23.69 -2.17
CA ASN A 97 12.11 24.55 -1.60
C ASN A 97 12.80 25.38 -2.66
N HIS A 98 12.90 24.85 -3.88
CA HIS A 98 13.51 25.58 -4.97
C HIS A 98 12.62 26.72 -5.48
N VAL A 99 11.32 26.52 -5.43
CA VAL A 99 10.36 27.52 -5.89
C VAL A 99 10.19 28.65 -4.87
N ILE A 100 10.28 28.32 -3.62
CA ILE A 100 10.17 29.29 -2.54
C ILE A 100 11.49 30.02 -2.36
#